data_c2f490ed7f4ef6ecec36276f38c94e35
#
_entry.id   c2f490ed7f4ef6ecec36276f38c94e35
#
_cell.length_a   1.000
_cell.length_b   1.000
_cell.length_c   1.000
_cell.angle_alpha   90.00
_cell.angle_beta   90.00
_cell.angle_gamma   90.00
#
_symmetry.space_group_name_H-M   'P 1'
#
loop_
_entity.id
_entity.type
_entity.pdbx_description
1 polymer ?
#
loop_
_entity_poly.entity_id
_entity_poly.type
_entity_poly.pdbx_seq_one_letter_code
_entity_poly.pdbx_strand_id
1 'polypeptide(L)'
;MSEHPLLAEILVDPALNGLYRLAENVDFPETTLAYIDGVRLTSKEGMLAAFAEALAFPEYFGHNWDALEECLHEPTMPAGLCIDRAGIPEAADPASWEILLDILAACAEDWQAVDQPFSIFLRGGHAAYPLIVA
;
A
#
# COMPACT_ATOMS: atom_id res chain seq x y z
N MET A 1 16.42 -22.23 -6.44
CA MET A 1 15.49 -21.40 -7.21
C MET A 1 14.48 -20.77 -6.25
N SER A 2 14.34 -19.48 -6.29
CA SER A 2 13.38 -18.79 -5.43
C SER A 2 11.97 -18.99 -5.95
N GLU A 3 11.05 -19.42 -5.10
CA GLU A 3 9.63 -19.57 -5.45
C GLU A 3 8.86 -18.27 -5.23
N HIS A 4 9.53 -17.26 -4.66
CA HIS A 4 8.92 -15.97 -4.35
C HIS A 4 9.49 -14.88 -5.24
N PRO A 5 8.65 -13.98 -5.80
CA PRO A 5 9.17 -12.86 -6.54
C PRO A 5 9.98 -11.93 -5.64
N LEU A 6 10.98 -11.30 -6.21
CA LEU A 6 11.77 -10.28 -5.52
C LEU A 6 11.01 -8.96 -5.54
N LEU A 7 11.26 -8.12 -4.56
CA LEU A 7 10.68 -6.78 -4.50
C LEU A 7 10.89 -6.01 -5.81
N ALA A 8 12.11 -6.06 -6.35
CA ALA A 8 12.44 -5.37 -7.60
C ALA A 8 11.63 -5.87 -8.79
N GLU A 9 11.28 -7.15 -8.83
CA GLU A 9 10.45 -7.72 -9.89
C GLU A 9 9.02 -7.23 -9.81
N ILE A 10 8.47 -7.18 -8.61
CA ILE A 10 7.09 -6.73 -8.37
C ILE A 10 6.93 -5.27 -8.80
N LEU A 11 7.92 -4.44 -8.54
CA LEU A 11 7.87 -3.01 -8.83
C LEU A 11 7.84 -2.68 -10.32
N VAL A 12 8.21 -3.60 -11.18
CA VAL A 12 8.26 -3.35 -12.63
C VAL A 12 7.34 -4.24 -13.44
N ASP A 13 6.69 -5.22 -12.83
CA ASP A 13 5.85 -6.19 -13.53
C ASP A 13 4.37 -6.07 -13.07
N PRO A 14 3.50 -5.50 -13.90
CA PRO A 14 2.08 -5.37 -13.53
C PRO A 14 1.39 -6.72 -13.27
N ALA A 15 1.88 -7.81 -13.86
CA ALA A 15 1.32 -9.14 -13.61
C ALA A 15 1.49 -9.56 -12.14
N LEU A 16 2.39 -8.92 -11.41
CA LEU A 16 2.66 -9.20 -10.01
C LEU A 16 1.99 -8.20 -9.06
N ASN A 17 1.14 -7.32 -9.56
CA ASN A 17 0.42 -6.37 -8.71
C ASN A 17 -0.36 -7.08 -7.61
N GLY A 18 -0.29 -6.54 -6.40
CA GLY A 18 -1.02 -7.11 -5.26
C GLY A 18 -0.56 -6.55 -3.94
N LEU A 19 -0.99 -7.22 -2.88
CA LEU A 19 -0.58 -6.92 -1.52
C LEU A 19 0.39 -7.99 -1.05
N TYR A 20 1.48 -7.55 -0.42
CA TYR A 20 2.54 -8.42 0.04
C TYR A 20 2.95 -8.05 1.45
N ARG A 21 3.53 -9.01 2.17
CA ARG A 21 4.23 -8.73 3.42
C ARG A 21 5.71 -8.60 3.12
N LEU A 22 6.36 -7.67 3.79
CA LEU A 22 7.78 -7.43 3.61
C LEU A 22 8.52 -7.85 4.88
N ALA A 23 9.55 -8.67 4.73
CA ALA A 23 10.38 -9.07 5.88
C ALA A 23 11.11 -7.85 6.45
N GLU A 24 11.38 -7.87 7.74
CA GLU A 24 11.96 -6.74 8.46
C GLU A 24 13.34 -6.33 7.94
N ASN A 25 14.09 -7.27 7.40
CA ASN A 25 15.44 -7.02 6.88
C ASN A 25 15.46 -6.57 5.42
N VAL A 26 14.31 -6.44 4.77
CA VAL A 26 14.26 -5.99 3.37
C VAL A 26 14.24 -4.48 3.35
N ASP A 27 15.22 -3.88 2.67
CA ASP A 27 15.30 -2.45 2.49
C ASP A 27 14.26 -1.98 1.47
N PHE A 28 13.67 -0.84 1.77
CA PHE A 28 12.62 -0.26 0.96
C PHE A 28 13.22 0.88 0.10
N PRO A 29 13.13 0.79 -1.25
CA PRO A 29 13.69 1.84 -2.10
C PRO A 29 12.83 3.11 -2.06
N GLU A 30 13.24 4.07 -1.26
CA GLU A 30 12.50 5.31 -1.02
C GLU A 30 12.30 6.20 -2.26
N THR A 31 13.12 6.01 -3.29
CA THR A 31 13.11 6.88 -4.46
C THR A 31 11.95 6.65 -5.42
N THR A 32 11.35 5.47 -5.41
CA THR A 32 10.29 5.09 -6.35
C THR A 32 8.98 4.71 -5.67
N LEU A 33 8.96 4.72 -4.35
CA LEU A 33 7.85 4.22 -3.56
C LEU A 33 7.44 5.24 -2.51
N ALA A 34 6.16 5.26 -2.17
CA ALA A 34 5.66 6.04 -1.05
C ALA A 34 5.80 5.21 0.24
N TYR A 35 6.00 5.89 1.35
CA TYR A 35 6.17 5.27 2.66
C TYR A 35 5.18 5.86 3.65
N ILE A 36 4.48 5.00 4.37
CA ILE A 36 3.57 5.41 5.42
C ILE A 36 3.89 4.62 6.69
N ASP A 37 4.00 5.32 7.81
CA ASP A 37 4.23 4.70 9.11
C ASP A 37 2.88 4.36 9.75
N GLY A 38 2.71 3.10 10.15
CA GLY A 38 1.49 2.61 10.78
C GLY A 38 1.09 3.37 12.04
N VAL A 39 2.03 4.03 12.70
CA VAL A 39 1.72 4.84 13.89
C VAL A 39 0.69 5.94 13.60
N ARG A 40 0.58 6.37 12.35
CA ARG A 40 -0.37 7.39 11.90
C ARG A 40 -1.74 6.81 11.53
N LEU A 41 -1.87 5.49 11.48
CA LEU A 41 -3.03 4.80 10.92
C LEU A 41 -3.90 4.20 12.02
N THR A 42 -4.13 4.95 13.10
CA THR A 42 -4.88 4.45 14.26
C THR A 42 -6.38 4.73 14.20
N SER A 43 -6.84 5.43 13.15
CA SER A 43 -8.24 5.76 12.93
C SER A 43 -8.48 5.95 11.44
N LYS A 44 -9.75 5.96 11.01
CA LYS A 44 -10.11 6.28 9.63
C LYS A 44 -9.56 7.64 9.22
N GLU A 45 -9.73 8.66 10.07
CA GLU A 45 -9.26 10.01 9.80
C GLU A 45 -7.73 10.05 9.64
N GLY A 46 -7.01 9.34 10.51
CA GLY A 46 -5.56 9.23 10.43
C GLY A 46 -5.10 8.53 9.16
N MET A 47 -5.78 7.48 8.76
CA MET A 47 -5.49 6.75 7.51
C MET A 47 -5.64 7.66 6.29
N LEU A 48 -6.75 8.36 6.18
CA LEU A 48 -7.02 9.25 5.06
C LEU A 48 -6.03 10.41 5.02
N ALA A 49 -5.71 11.00 6.16
CA ALA A 49 -4.75 12.10 6.25
C ALA A 49 -3.33 11.64 5.88
N ALA A 50 -2.91 10.47 6.35
CA ALA A 50 -1.58 9.94 6.07
C ALA A 50 -1.40 9.62 4.58
N PHE A 51 -2.41 9.05 3.95
CA PHE A 51 -2.36 8.77 2.52
C PHE A 51 -2.33 10.06 1.70
N ALA A 52 -3.15 11.05 2.08
CA ALA A 52 -3.17 12.34 1.39
C ALA A 52 -1.81 13.03 1.43
N GLU A 53 -1.13 12.97 2.57
CA GLU A 53 0.19 13.56 2.73
C GLU A 53 1.26 12.79 1.97
N ALA A 54 1.30 11.46 2.14
CA ALA A 54 2.32 10.63 1.52
C ALA A 54 2.25 10.62 -0.01
N LEU A 55 1.04 10.71 -0.57
CA LEU A 55 0.82 10.65 -2.01
C LEU A 55 0.51 12.02 -2.62
N ALA A 56 0.65 13.08 -1.83
CA ALA A 56 0.45 14.46 -2.27
C ALA A 56 -0.91 14.68 -2.95
N PHE A 57 -1.98 14.20 -2.32
CA PHE A 57 -3.33 14.41 -2.84
C PHE A 57 -3.68 15.91 -2.89
N PRO A 58 -4.53 16.33 -3.81
CA PRO A 58 -4.89 17.74 -3.91
C PRO A 58 -5.65 18.25 -2.68
N GLU A 59 -5.62 19.54 -2.44
CA GLU A 59 -6.28 20.18 -1.29
C GLU A 59 -7.78 19.91 -1.22
N TYR A 60 -8.42 19.66 -2.38
CA TYR A 60 -9.84 19.34 -2.44
C TYR A 60 -10.16 17.88 -2.10
N PHE A 61 -9.17 17.09 -1.67
CA PHE A 61 -9.41 15.71 -1.25
C PHE A 61 -10.46 15.66 -0.14
N GLY A 62 -11.52 14.86 -0.37
CA GLY A 62 -12.71 14.86 0.46
C GLY A 62 -12.62 14.09 1.78
N HIS A 63 -11.47 13.53 2.12
CA HIS A 63 -11.24 12.77 3.36
C HIS A 63 -12.29 11.69 3.63
N ASN A 64 -12.66 10.93 2.59
CA ASN A 64 -13.53 9.76 2.71
C ASN A 64 -12.99 8.63 1.83
N TRP A 65 -13.56 7.42 1.99
CA TRP A 65 -13.08 6.24 1.25
C TRP A 65 -13.23 6.38 -0.26
N ASP A 66 -14.33 6.98 -0.72
CA ASP A 66 -14.54 7.18 -2.16
C ASP A 66 -13.51 8.14 -2.76
N ALA A 67 -13.18 9.21 -2.06
CA ALA A 67 -12.16 10.15 -2.49
C ALA A 67 -10.77 9.50 -2.50
N LEU A 68 -10.48 8.64 -1.54
CA LEU A 68 -9.22 7.88 -1.51
C LEU A 68 -9.13 6.98 -2.75
N GLU A 69 -10.18 6.25 -3.04
CA GLU A 69 -10.22 5.37 -4.21
C GLU A 69 -9.99 6.14 -5.50
N GLU A 70 -10.64 7.28 -5.68
CA GLU A 70 -10.42 8.15 -6.84
C GLU A 70 -8.97 8.61 -6.95
N CYS A 71 -8.39 9.08 -5.87
CA CYS A 71 -7.02 9.60 -5.87
C CYS A 71 -5.98 8.50 -6.13
N LEU A 72 -6.25 7.27 -5.70
CA LEU A 72 -5.36 6.14 -5.95
C LEU A 72 -5.33 5.73 -7.43
N HIS A 73 -6.27 6.18 -8.23
CA HIS A 73 -6.32 5.91 -9.67
C HIS A 73 -5.68 7.01 -10.52
N GLU A 74 -5.08 8.02 -9.91
CA GLU A 74 -4.39 9.08 -10.63
C GLU A 74 -3.08 8.57 -11.27
N PRO A 75 -2.75 9.02 -12.50
CA PRO A 75 -1.55 8.53 -13.19
C PRO A 75 -0.22 8.84 -12.49
N THR A 76 -0.23 9.73 -11.51
CA THR A 76 0.95 10.13 -10.76
C THR A 76 1.30 9.16 -9.62
N MET A 77 0.51 8.10 -9.43
CA MET A 77 0.77 7.15 -8.36
C MET A 77 2.10 6.43 -8.56
N PRO A 78 2.86 6.20 -7.47
CA PRO A 78 4.09 5.42 -7.56
C PRO A 78 3.80 3.96 -7.88
N ALA A 79 4.83 3.21 -8.26
CA ALA A 79 4.70 1.77 -8.55
C ALA A 79 4.38 0.96 -7.30
N GLY A 80 4.58 1.52 -6.12
CA GLY A 80 4.28 0.83 -4.89
C GLY A 80 4.24 1.73 -3.67
N LEU A 81 3.73 1.17 -2.59
CA LEU A 81 3.52 1.85 -1.33
C LEU A 81 3.92 0.90 -0.20
N CYS A 82 4.76 1.36 0.72
CA CYS A 82 5.08 0.60 1.92
C CYS A 82 4.34 1.15 3.13
N ILE A 83 3.68 0.28 3.85
CA ILE A 83 3.10 0.61 5.15
C ILE A 83 3.91 -0.15 6.20
N ASP A 84 4.71 0.59 6.96
CA ASP A 84 5.53 0.03 8.02
C ASP A 84 4.72 -0.04 9.32
N ARG A 85 5.16 -0.88 10.23
CA ARG A 85 4.48 -1.09 11.51
C ARG A 85 2.97 -1.34 11.33
N ALA A 86 2.63 -2.22 10.39
CA ALA A 86 1.24 -2.50 10.03
C ALA A 86 0.43 -3.14 11.16
N GLY A 87 1.08 -3.69 12.18
CA GLY A 87 0.41 -4.20 13.37
C GLY A 87 -0.29 -3.12 14.18
N ILE A 88 0.12 -1.85 14.07
CA ILE A 88 -0.50 -0.75 14.81
C ILE A 88 -1.93 -0.49 14.33
N PRO A 89 -2.19 -0.22 13.04
CA PRO A 89 -3.59 -0.05 12.59
C PRO A 89 -4.42 -1.31 12.74
N GLU A 90 -3.81 -2.47 12.55
CA GLU A 90 -4.49 -3.75 12.71
C GLU A 90 -5.07 -3.92 14.12
N ALA A 91 -4.37 -3.44 15.13
CA ALA A 91 -4.81 -3.51 16.52
C ALA A 91 -5.70 -2.32 16.91
N ALA A 92 -5.40 -1.12 16.42
CA ALA A 92 -6.07 0.10 16.84
C ALA A 92 -7.47 0.28 16.24
N ASP A 93 -7.63 -0.04 14.95
CA ASP A 93 -8.90 0.11 14.24
C ASP A 93 -9.00 -0.95 13.15
N PRO A 94 -9.25 -2.21 13.54
CA PRO A 94 -9.27 -3.31 12.58
C PRO A 94 -10.34 -3.16 11.50
N ALA A 95 -11.48 -2.56 11.81
CA ALA A 95 -12.56 -2.38 10.83
C ALA A 95 -12.14 -1.42 9.71
N SER A 96 -11.58 -0.27 10.06
CA SER A 96 -11.09 0.70 9.06
C SER A 96 -9.88 0.16 8.31
N TRP A 97 -9.00 -0.56 9.01
CA TRP A 97 -7.84 -1.19 8.39
C TRP A 97 -8.25 -2.18 7.30
N GLU A 98 -9.26 -3.00 7.56
CA GLU A 98 -9.79 -3.95 6.59
C GLU A 98 -10.37 -3.24 5.36
N ILE A 99 -11.12 -2.16 5.56
CA ILE A 99 -11.66 -1.35 4.45
C ILE A 99 -10.52 -0.79 3.60
N LEU A 100 -9.50 -0.23 4.25
CA LEU A 100 -8.34 0.31 3.56
C LEU A 100 -7.63 -0.75 2.72
N LEU A 101 -7.39 -1.93 3.27
CA LEU A 101 -6.74 -3.01 2.55
C LEU A 101 -7.56 -3.48 1.35
N ASP A 102 -8.89 -3.53 1.48
CA ASP A 102 -9.78 -3.90 0.37
C ASP A 102 -9.70 -2.87 -0.76
N ILE A 103 -9.67 -1.59 -0.43
CA ILE A 103 -9.53 -0.52 -1.42
C ILE A 103 -8.19 -0.64 -2.15
N LEU A 104 -7.12 -0.88 -1.40
CA LEU A 104 -5.77 -1.01 -1.99
C LEU A 104 -5.68 -2.24 -2.89
N ALA A 105 -6.29 -3.35 -2.50
CA ALA A 105 -6.31 -4.57 -3.30
C ALA A 105 -7.06 -4.36 -4.62
N ALA A 106 -8.22 -3.73 -4.57
CA ALA A 106 -9.01 -3.42 -5.76
C ALA A 106 -8.25 -2.48 -6.70
N CYS A 107 -7.57 -1.48 -6.13
CA CYS A 107 -6.75 -0.54 -6.90
C CYS A 107 -5.60 -1.25 -7.62
N ALA A 108 -4.93 -2.18 -6.94
CA ALA A 108 -3.85 -2.96 -7.56
C ALA A 108 -4.36 -3.79 -8.74
N GLU A 109 -5.55 -4.37 -8.65
CA GLU A 109 -6.17 -5.10 -9.75
C GLU A 109 -6.50 -4.18 -10.92
N ASP A 110 -7.03 -2.99 -10.64
CA ASP A 110 -7.40 -2.01 -11.68
C ASP A 110 -6.16 -1.54 -12.45
N TRP A 111 -5.05 -1.28 -11.75
CA TRP A 111 -3.80 -0.91 -12.39
C TRP A 111 -3.20 -2.06 -13.21
N GLN A 112 -3.35 -3.31 -12.73
CA GLN A 112 -2.94 -4.49 -13.49
C GLN A 112 -3.67 -4.58 -14.83
N ALA A 113 -4.97 -4.28 -14.84
CA ALA A 113 -5.79 -4.34 -16.03
C ALA A 113 -5.34 -3.37 -17.14
N VAL A 114 -4.61 -2.33 -16.80
CA VAL A 114 -4.05 -1.35 -17.74
C VAL A 114 -2.53 -1.43 -17.84
N ASP A 115 -1.95 -2.55 -17.42
CA ASP A 115 -0.51 -2.84 -17.50
C ASP A 115 0.38 -1.82 -16.77
N GLN A 116 -0.09 -1.33 -15.62
CA GLN A 116 0.71 -0.43 -14.77
C GLN A 116 1.06 -1.13 -13.45
N PRO A 117 2.33 -1.15 -13.05
CA PRO A 117 2.70 -1.73 -11.77
C PRO A 117 2.18 -0.88 -10.61
N PHE A 118 1.52 -1.53 -9.67
CA PHE A 118 1.10 -0.91 -8.42
C PHE A 118 0.91 -2.00 -7.37
N SER A 119 1.71 -1.98 -6.32
CA SER A 119 1.65 -2.97 -5.25
C SER A 119 1.84 -2.33 -3.88
N ILE A 120 1.31 -3.00 -2.88
CA ILE A 120 1.36 -2.55 -1.49
C ILE A 120 2.21 -3.54 -0.69
N PHE A 121 3.12 -3.02 0.10
CA PHE A 121 4.02 -3.82 0.93
C PHE A 121 3.80 -3.50 2.39
N LEU A 122 3.39 -4.51 3.17
CA LEU A 122 3.12 -4.37 4.60
C LEU A 122 4.28 -4.96 5.40
N ARG A 123 4.90 -4.16 6.24
CA ARG A 123 5.92 -4.64 7.17
C ARG A 123 5.33 -4.66 8.57
N GLY A 124 5.38 -5.82 9.21
CA GLY A 124 4.71 -6.06 10.48
C GLY A 124 3.26 -6.51 10.31
N GLY A 125 2.56 -6.73 11.42
CA GLY A 125 1.18 -7.20 11.43
C GLY A 125 1.04 -8.69 11.16
N HIS A 126 -0.19 -9.14 10.98
CA HIS A 126 -0.54 -10.56 10.86
C HIS A 126 -1.33 -10.89 9.59
N ALA A 127 -1.36 -9.99 8.61
CA ALA A 127 -2.08 -10.22 7.36
C ALA A 127 -1.50 -11.42 6.61
N ALA A 128 -2.37 -12.21 5.98
CA ALA A 128 -1.99 -13.46 5.31
C ALA A 128 -1.63 -13.24 3.83
N TYR A 129 -0.80 -12.25 3.53
CA TYR A 129 -0.31 -12.01 2.19
C TYR A 129 1.06 -12.68 1.97
N PRO A 130 1.45 -12.92 0.71
CA PRO A 130 2.77 -13.50 0.42
C PRO A 130 3.91 -12.68 1.02
N LEU A 131 4.88 -13.36 1.62
CA LEU A 131 6.02 -12.71 2.26
C LEU A 131 7.17 -12.53 1.28
N ILE A 132 7.70 -11.33 1.20
CA ILE A 132 8.86 -10.98 0.39
C ILE A 132 10.08 -10.89 1.31
N VAL A 133 11.11 -11.66 1.01
CA VAL A 133 12.32 -11.75 1.84
C VAL A 133 13.56 -11.15 1.18
N ALA A 134 13.41 -10.66 -0.04
CA ALA A 134 14.53 -10.01 -0.76
C ALA A 134 14.05 -8.94 -1.72
#